data_08c5b3fa37fea115e6e0659e7f53fc30
#
_entry.id   08c5b3fa37fea115e6e0659e7f53fc30
#
_cell.length_a   1.000
_cell.length_b   1.000
_cell.length_c   1.000
_cell.angle_alpha   90.00
_cell.angle_beta   90.00
_cell.angle_gamma   90.00
#
_symmetry.space_group_name_H-M   'P 1'
#
loop_
_entity.id
_entity.type
_entity.pdbx_description
1 polymer ?
#
loop_
_entity_poly.entity_id
_entity_poly.type
_entity_poly.pdbx_seq_one_letter_code
_entity_poly.pdbx_strand_id
1 'polypeptide(L)'
;MSFFNDVYGDRELSARAKMVCLYLHDRANGDGESWYAIGTIAADLSLSRSTVKRALSDLIRLDRVEKQPRYRENGGQTSNLYRLL
;
A
#
# COMPACT_ATOMS: atom_id res chain seq x y z
N MET A 1 20.40 2.17 7.43
CA MET A 1 19.55 3.18 6.77
C MET A 1 18.10 2.94 7.13
N SER A 2 17.32 3.99 7.24
CA SER A 2 15.92 3.83 7.63
C SER A 2 15.06 3.56 6.39
N PHE A 3 13.94 2.88 6.62
CA PHE A 3 12.92 2.67 5.59
C PHE A 3 12.49 4.00 4.96
N PHE A 4 12.27 5.02 5.80
CA PHE A 4 11.79 6.31 5.32
C PHE A 4 12.80 6.97 4.38
N ASN A 5 14.08 6.93 4.69
CA ASN A 5 15.11 7.47 3.81
C ASN A 5 15.15 6.74 2.48
N ASP A 6 14.99 5.42 2.50
CA ASP A 6 14.97 4.61 1.28
C ASP A 6 13.79 5.00 0.39
N VAL A 7 12.61 5.23 0.98
CA VAL A 7 11.42 5.62 0.23
C VAL A 7 11.57 7.03 -0.30
N TYR A 8 12.00 7.98 0.52
CA TYR A 8 12.16 9.37 0.09
C TYR A 8 13.19 9.51 -1.04
N GLY A 9 14.25 8.72 -0.99
CA GLY A 9 15.30 8.76 -2.00
C GLY A 9 15.02 7.93 -3.24
N ASP A 10 13.92 7.19 -3.27
CA ASP A 10 13.60 6.30 -4.38
C ASP A 10 13.02 7.08 -5.55
N ARG A 11 13.82 7.26 -6.60
CA ARG A 11 13.44 8.05 -7.77
C ARG A 11 12.45 7.36 -8.70
N GLU A 12 12.26 6.06 -8.54
CA GLU A 12 11.29 5.31 -9.33
C GLU A 12 9.86 5.51 -8.83
N LEU A 13 9.70 5.99 -7.59
CA LEU A 13 8.40 6.19 -6.99
C LEU A 13 7.92 7.63 -7.16
N SER A 14 6.68 7.81 -7.61
CA SER A 14 6.03 9.12 -7.61
C SER A 14 5.75 9.56 -6.17
N ALA A 15 5.44 10.84 -5.99
CA ALA A 15 5.11 11.37 -4.66
C ALA A 15 3.94 10.60 -4.03
N ARG A 16 2.88 10.33 -4.81
CA ARG A 16 1.72 9.59 -4.29
C ARG A 16 2.07 8.15 -3.94
N ALA A 17 2.95 7.52 -4.73
CA ALA A 17 3.39 6.16 -4.42
C ALA A 17 4.20 6.12 -3.13
N LYS A 18 5.05 7.12 -2.91
CA LYS A 18 5.80 7.26 -1.66
C LYS A 18 4.87 7.42 -0.47
N MET A 19 3.83 8.26 -0.61
CA MET A 19 2.85 8.47 0.47
C MET A 19 2.14 7.17 0.83
N VAL A 20 1.67 6.42 -0.16
CA VAL A 20 0.98 5.16 0.08
C VAL A 20 1.94 4.13 0.70
N CYS A 21 3.18 4.07 0.23
CA CYS A 21 4.18 3.17 0.78
C CYS A 21 4.46 3.47 2.26
N LEU A 22 4.62 4.73 2.59
CA LEU A 22 4.84 5.15 3.99
C LEU A 22 3.62 4.85 4.86
N TYR A 23 2.42 5.06 4.33
CA TYR A 23 1.19 4.73 5.03
C TYR A 23 1.11 3.23 5.35
N LEU A 24 1.40 2.39 4.36
CA LEU A 24 1.38 0.94 4.57
C LEU A 24 2.40 0.52 5.62
N HIS A 25 3.57 1.13 5.61
CA HIS A 25 4.60 0.83 6.62
C HIS A 25 4.13 1.24 8.02
N ASP A 26 3.54 2.42 8.13
CA ASP A 26 3.03 2.94 9.41
C ASP A 26 1.93 2.06 9.98
N ARG A 27 1.08 1.51 9.11
CA ARG A 27 -0.07 0.69 9.51
C ARG A 27 0.19 -0.80 9.51
N ALA A 28 1.38 -1.21 9.09
CA ALA A 28 1.72 -2.63 8.99
C ALA A 28 1.91 -3.25 10.37
N ASN A 29 1.62 -4.56 10.47
CA ASN A 29 1.94 -5.34 11.65
C ASN A 29 3.44 -5.71 11.63
N GLY A 30 3.86 -6.58 12.56
CA GLY A 30 5.26 -6.99 12.67
C GLY A 30 5.80 -7.74 11.45
N ASP A 31 4.90 -8.28 10.62
CA ASP A 31 5.27 -9.00 9.39
C ASP A 31 5.21 -8.12 8.14
N GLY A 32 5.00 -6.81 8.30
CA GLY A 32 4.90 -5.88 7.18
C GLY A 32 3.58 -5.94 6.45
N GLU A 33 2.55 -6.49 7.06
CA GLU A 33 1.24 -6.70 6.43
C GLU A 33 0.21 -5.66 6.87
N SER A 34 -0.60 -5.22 5.92
CA SER A 34 -1.65 -4.23 6.16
C SER A 34 -2.93 -4.65 5.43
N TRP A 35 -4.08 -4.48 6.09
CA TRP A 35 -5.40 -4.88 5.57
C TRP A 35 -6.32 -3.70 5.26
N TYR A 36 -5.81 -2.50 5.22
CA TYR A 36 -6.66 -1.32 5.05
C TYR A 36 -7.27 -1.26 3.66
N ALA A 37 -8.57 -0.97 3.59
CA ALA A 37 -9.28 -0.83 2.33
C ALA A 37 -8.80 0.44 1.59
N ILE A 38 -8.88 0.41 0.26
CA ILE A 38 -8.47 1.54 -0.59
C ILE A 38 -9.20 2.83 -0.18
N GLY A 39 -10.51 2.74 0.13
CA GLY A 39 -11.26 3.91 0.58
C GLY A 39 -10.73 4.51 1.88
N THR A 40 -10.30 3.67 2.82
CA THR A 40 -9.71 4.11 4.07
C THR A 40 -8.37 4.80 3.83
N ILE A 41 -7.52 4.21 3.01
CA ILE A 41 -6.23 4.80 2.67
C ILE A 41 -6.43 6.17 2.00
N ALA A 42 -7.36 6.23 1.05
CA ALA A 42 -7.67 7.46 0.33
C ALA A 42 -8.14 8.56 1.28
N ALA A 43 -9.03 8.23 2.21
CA ALA A 43 -9.54 9.20 3.17
C ALA A 43 -8.42 9.71 4.09
N ASP A 44 -7.60 8.81 4.61
CA ASP A 44 -6.53 9.18 5.54
C ASP A 44 -5.45 10.03 4.87
N LEU A 45 -5.17 9.79 3.59
CA LEU A 45 -4.15 10.54 2.86
C LEU A 45 -4.70 11.72 2.07
N SER A 46 -6.01 11.94 2.11
CA SER A 46 -6.68 13.00 1.34
C SER A 46 -6.42 12.85 -0.17
N LEU A 47 -6.45 11.61 -0.64
CA LEU A 47 -6.28 11.26 -2.05
C LEU A 47 -7.57 10.65 -2.59
N SER A 48 -7.73 10.67 -3.92
CA SER A 48 -8.83 9.94 -4.53
C SER A 48 -8.54 8.43 -4.51
N ARG A 49 -9.59 7.62 -4.60
CA ARG A 49 -9.43 6.16 -4.70
C ARG A 49 -8.62 5.78 -5.94
N SER A 50 -8.85 6.48 -7.06
CA SER A 50 -8.08 6.25 -8.30
C SER A 50 -6.59 6.49 -8.10
N THR A 51 -6.25 7.55 -7.38
CA THR A 51 -4.85 7.88 -7.08
C THR A 51 -4.21 6.79 -6.22
N VAL A 52 -4.93 6.31 -5.20
CA VAL A 52 -4.43 5.22 -4.35
C VAL A 52 -4.24 3.94 -5.15
N LYS A 53 -5.20 3.60 -6.02
CA LYS A 53 -5.09 2.41 -6.88
C LYS A 53 -3.87 2.49 -7.79
N ARG A 54 -3.62 3.65 -8.41
CA ARG A 54 -2.45 3.86 -9.26
C ARG A 54 -1.16 3.72 -8.47
N ALA A 55 -1.12 4.31 -7.27
CA ALA A 55 0.05 4.22 -6.41
C ALA A 55 0.35 2.78 -6.02
N LEU A 56 -0.68 2.02 -5.64
CA LEU A 56 -0.53 0.60 -5.30
C LEU A 56 -0.07 -0.21 -6.50
N SER A 57 -0.62 0.06 -7.69
CA SER A 57 -0.20 -0.61 -8.91
C SER A 57 1.28 -0.37 -9.20
N ASP A 58 1.74 0.87 -9.03
CA ASP A 58 3.14 1.21 -9.22
C ASP A 58 4.03 0.48 -8.22
N LEU A 59 3.64 0.45 -6.96
CA LEU A 59 4.40 -0.24 -5.91
C LEU A 59 4.50 -1.74 -6.17
N ILE A 60 3.41 -2.35 -6.64
CA ILE A 60 3.38 -3.77 -6.99
C ILE A 60 4.27 -4.03 -8.20
N ARG A 61 4.16 -3.20 -9.22
CA ARG A 61 4.95 -3.34 -10.45
C ARG A 61 6.45 -3.24 -10.19
N LEU A 62 6.84 -2.40 -9.24
CA LEU A 62 8.24 -2.18 -8.89
C LEU A 62 8.72 -3.13 -7.78
N ASP A 63 7.92 -4.12 -7.43
CA ASP A 63 8.24 -5.13 -6.39
C ASP A 63 8.51 -4.51 -5.02
N ARG A 64 7.81 -3.42 -4.70
CA ARG A 64 7.89 -2.79 -3.37
C ARG A 64 6.83 -3.31 -2.43
N VAL A 65 5.70 -3.80 -2.99
CA VAL A 65 4.55 -4.29 -2.24
C VAL A 65 4.01 -5.52 -2.94
N GLU A 66 3.58 -6.49 -2.15
CA GLU A 66 2.89 -7.67 -2.64
C GLU A 66 1.42 -7.57 -2.24
N LYS A 67 0.52 -7.89 -3.16
CA LYS A 67 -0.92 -7.87 -2.93
C LYS A 67 -1.44 -9.30 -2.85
N GLN A 68 -2.18 -9.62 -1.78
CA GLN A 68 -2.83 -10.90 -1.63
C GLN A 68 -4.33 -10.67 -1.41
N PRO A 69 -5.21 -11.12 -2.34
CA PRO A 69 -6.64 -10.99 -2.15
C PRO A 69 -7.09 -11.83 -0.95
N ARG A 70 -8.08 -11.32 -0.21
CA ARG A 70 -8.70 -12.05 0.89
C ARG A 70 -10.17 -12.24 0.56
N TYR A 71 -10.68 -13.41 0.87
CA TYR A 71 -12.08 -13.77 0.58
C TYR A 71 -12.79 -14.16 1.87
N ARG A 72 -14.09 -13.87 1.89
CA ARG A 72 -14.97 -14.35 2.97
C ARG A 72 -15.25 -15.83 2.75
N GLU A 73 -15.74 -16.52 3.81
CA GLU A 73 -16.09 -17.93 3.72
C GLU A 73 -17.14 -18.20 2.65
N ASN A 74 -18.02 -17.25 2.40
CA ASN A 74 -19.07 -17.40 1.37
C ASN A 74 -18.59 -17.01 -0.03
N GLY A 75 -17.31 -16.85 -0.23
CA GLY A 75 -16.72 -16.53 -1.54
C GLY A 75 -16.62 -15.05 -1.87
N GLY A 76 -17.13 -14.16 -1.04
CA GLY A 76 -17.02 -12.72 -1.25
C GLY A 76 -15.63 -12.19 -0.92
N GLN A 77 -15.07 -11.34 -1.80
CA GLN A 77 -13.77 -10.73 -1.53
C GLN A 77 -13.90 -9.63 -0.47
N THR A 78 -13.00 -9.66 0.51
CA THR A 78 -12.88 -8.59 1.52
C THR A 78 -11.73 -7.65 1.13
N SER A 79 -11.21 -6.88 2.10
CA SER A 79 -10.05 -6.03 1.85
C SER A 79 -8.84 -6.87 1.47
N ASN A 80 -8.03 -6.35 0.55
CA ASN A 80 -6.80 -7.02 0.17
C ASN A 80 -5.76 -6.90 1.29
N LEU A 81 -4.91 -7.90 1.37
CA LEU A 81 -3.71 -7.85 2.20
C LEU A 81 -2.57 -7.26 1.35
N TYR A 82 -1.91 -6.24 1.88
CA TYR A 82 -0.72 -5.66 1.24
C TYR A 82 0.47 -5.90 2.16
N ARG A 83 1.52 -6.47 1.61
CA ARG A 83 2.74 -6.74 2.37
C ARG A 83 3.91 -5.99 1.74
N LEU A 84 4.66 -5.29 2.59
CA LEU A 84 5.89 -4.62 2.17
C LEU A 84 6.98 -5.66 1.91
N LEU A 85 7.69 -5.48 0.81
CA LEU A 85 8.78 -6.38 0.42
C LEU A 85 10.15 -5.83 0.78
#